data_88d699940c18eff5a4317b7d15477872
#
_entry.id   88d699940c18eff5a4317b7d15477872
#
_cell.length_a   1.000
_cell.length_b   1.000
_cell.length_c   1.000
_cell.angle_alpha   90.00
_cell.angle_beta   90.00
_cell.angle_gamma   90.00
#
_symmetry.space_group_name_H-M   'P 1'
#
loop_
_entity.id
_entity.type
_entity.pdbx_description
1 polymer ?
#
loop_
_entity_poly.entity_id
_entity_poly.type
_entity_poly.pdbx_seq_one_letter_code
_entity_poly.pdbx_strand_id
1 'polypeptide(L)'
;MDLKSIKNKLNALQTQGQKKEKVDYSKYLWKPKQEGKYQIRIVPSKLDKNNPFKEVFLHYGMSKFPMYALTNWGEKDPIVEFAKQLRQTNDKENWKLAKKLEPKMRVFAPVIVRGEEDKGVRLWEFGKEIYMQLLGIADDEDYGDYTDISEGRDFTLEAVIGDIGGRQGLKSSIRIKPKTSSLSDNKTDIEKWLEEQPDILEIQSTYKMTFDKMKEALQNWLNPESETETEVETEEEETDNDDLPWEEEKPKVVSKTPAKPTKSSKADKFDALFEED
;
A
#
# COMPACT_ATOMS: atom_id res chain seq x y z
N MET A 1 6.28 27.56 31.10
CA MET A 1 5.55 26.27 31.15
C MET A 1 4.52 26.32 30.03
N ASP A 2 4.56 25.39 29.08
CA ASP A 2 3.60 25.37 27.94
C ASP A 2 2.32 24.61 28.34
N LEU A 3 1.29 25.40 28.70
CA LEU A 3 -0.02 24.89 29.11
C LEU A 3 -0.72 24.06 28.00
N LYS A 4 -0.42 24.35 26.73
CA LYS A 4 -1.01 23.64 25.58
C LYS A 4 -0.44 22.21 25.47
N SER A 5 0.87 22.06 25.68
CA SER A 5 1.55 20.77 25.72
C SER A 5 1.06 19.90 26.89
N ILE A 6 0.87 20.51 28.09
CA ILE A 6 0.35 19.81 29.28
C ILE A 6 -1.10 19.36 29.05
N LYS A 7 -1.93 20.20 28.44
CA LYS A 7 -3.34 19.88 28.14
C LYS A 7 -3.46 18.74 27.12
N ASN A 8 -2.59 18.75 26.09
CA ASN A 8 -2.52 17.66 25.12
C ASN A 8 -2.08 16.34 25.77
N LYS A 9 -1.13 16.38 26.69
CA LYS A 9 -0.67 15.20 27.43
C LYS A 9 -1.71 14.67 28.40
N LEU A 10 -2.46 15.56 29.05
CA LEU A 10 -3.60 15.19 29.91
C LEU A 10 -4.71 14.52 29.10
N ASN A 11 -5.10 15.10 27.97
CA ASN A 11 -6.08 14.50 27.07
C ASN A 11 -5.62 13.13 26.53
N ALA A 12 -4.37 12.99 26.18
CA ALA A 12 -3.79 11.71 25.73
C ALA A 12 -3.85 10.64 26.84
N LEU A 13 -3.61 11.01 28.10
CA LEU A 13 -3.69 10.10 29.25
C LEU A 13 -5.14 9.73 29.61
N GLN A 14 -6.06 10.68 29.49
CA GLN A 14 -7.50 10.45 29.75
C GLN A 14 -8.15 9.57 28.69
N THR A 15 -7.64 9.61 27.43
CA THR A 15 -8.10 8.75 26.32
C THR A 15 -7.44 7.37 26.28
N GLN A 16 -6.44 7.11 27.12
CA GLN A 16 -5.69 5.85 27.17
C GLN A 16 -6.48 4.63 27.68
N GLY A 17 -7.77 4.73 27.94
CA GLY A 17 -8.64 3.63 28.33
C GLY A 17 -9.95 3.55 27.53
N GLN A 18 -10.23 4.53 26.67
CA GLN A 18 -11.42 4.50 25.84
C GLN A 18 -11.09 3.75 24.55
N LYS A 19 -11.79 2.64 24.29
CA LYS A 19 -11.83 2.05 22.94
C LYS A 19 -12.30 3.15 22.01
N LYS A 20 -11.36 3.74 21.22
CA LYS A 20 -11.74 4.64 20.13
C LYS A 20 -12.75 3.87 19.29
N GLU A 21 -13.96 4.41 19.11
CA GLU A 21 -14.90 3.89 18.13
C GLU A 21 -14.14 3.77 16.81
N LYS A 22 -14.17 2.59 16.20
CA LYS A 22 -13.50 2.37 14.92
C LYS A 22 -14.20 3.24 13.89
N VAL A 23 -13.60 4.35 13.56
CA VAL A 23 -14.07 5.21 12.47
C VAL A 23 -13.99 4.39 11.19
N ASP A 24 -15.10 4.30 10.48
CA ASP A 24 -15.11 3.68 9.16
C ASP A 24 -14.49 4.63 8.14
N TYR A 25 -13.23 4.38 7.80
CA TYR A 25 -12.49 5.15 6.82
C TYR A 25 -12.77 4.72 5.37
N SER A 26 -13.56 3.67 5.13
CA SER A 26 -13.84 3.15 3.78
C SER A 26 -14.51 4.20 2.89
N LYS A 27 -15.29 5.12 3.47
CA LYS A 27 -15.93 6.24 2.77
C LYS A 27 -14.94 7.28 2.21
N TYR A 28 -13.74 7.36 2.82
CA TYR A 28 -12.68 8.28 2.40
C TYR A 28 -11.75 7.67 1.37
N LEU A 29 -11.73 6.33 1.25
CA LEU A 29 -10.93 5.63 0.26
C LEU A 29 -11.71 5.49 -1.04
N TRP A 30 -11.03 5.70 -2.15
CA TRP A 30 -11.61 5.57 -3.46
C TRP A 30 -10.69 4.79 -4.40
N LYS A 31 -11.27 3.84 -5.10
CA LYS A 31 -10.71 3.15 -6.24
C LYS A 31 -11.85 2.76 -7.19
N PRO A 32 -11.61 2.57 -8.49
CA PRO A 32 -12.61 2.00 -9.40
C PRO A 32 -13.10 0.66 -8.85
N LYS A 33 -14.42 0.47 -8.82
CA LYS A 33 -15.03 -0.81 -8.38
C LYS A 33 -15.53 -1.65 -9.55
N GLN A 34 -15.63 -1.07 -10.72
CA GLN A 34 -16.11 -1.70 -11.95
C GLN A 34 -15.41 -1.12 -13.16
N GLU A 35 -15.50 -1.80 -14.29
CA GLU A 35 -15.03 -1.26 -15.56
C GLU A 35 -15.69 0.07 -15.88
N GLY A 36 -14.91 0.99 -16.44
CA GLY A 36 -15.41 2.29 -16.83
C GLY A 36 -14.35 3.36 -16.95
N LYS A 37 -14.80 4.55 -17.31
CA LYS A 37 -13.98 5.75 -17.41
C LYS A 37 -14.40 6.74 -16.32
N TYR A 38 -13.45 7.06 -15.49
CA TYR A 38 -13.61 7.99 -14.37
C TYR A 38 -12.81 9.25 -14.67
N GLN A 39 -13.34 10.40 -14.34
CA GLN A 39 -12.59 11.64 -14.40
C GLN A 39 -12.24 12.05 -12.98
N ILE A 40 -10.95 12.29 -12.74
CA ILE A 40 -10.45 12.64 -11.42
C ILE A 40 -9.57 13.89 -11.52
N ARG A 41 -9.57 14.69 -10.47
CA ARG A 41 -8.64 15.79 -10.26
C ARG A 41 -7.84 15.53 -9.00
N ILE A 42 -6.51 15.46 -9.13
CA ILE A 42 -5.63 15.42 -7.98
C ILE A 42 -5.60 16.79 -7.34
N VAL A 43 -5.81 16.84 -6.02
CA VAL A 43 -5.86 18.07 -5.24
C VAL A 43 -4.54 18.25 -4.48
N PRO A 44 -4.02 19.48 -4.32
CA PRO A 44 -2.88 19.72 -3.45
C PRO A 44 -3.10 19.12 -2.07
N SER A 45 -2.11 18.41 -1.54
CA SER A 45 -2.24 17.74 -0.25
C SER A 45 -2.17 18.72 0.92
N LYS A 46 -3.06 18.56 1.89
CA LYS A 46 -2.99 19.27 3.17
C LYS A 46 -1.73 18.92 3.99
N LEU A 47 -1.24 17.68 3.83
CA LEU A 47 -0.05 17.20 4.57
C LEU A 47 1.24 17.76 4.01
N ASP A 48 1.35 17.83 2.67
CA ASP A 48 2.50 18.39 1.97
C ASP A 48 2.01 19.08 0.69
N LYS A 49 2.11 20.40 0.65
CA LYS A 49 1.66 21.19 -0.49
C LYS A 49 2.49 20.97 -1.75
N ASN A 50 3.73 20.50 -1.60
CA ASN A 50 4.65 20.29 -2.71
C ASN A 50 4.55 18.87 -3.28
N ASN A 51 3.98 17.93 -2.53
CA ASN A 51 3.83 16.54 -2.97
C ASN A 51 2.47 15.99 -2.54
N PRO A 52 1.54 15.78 -3.48
CA PRO A 52 0.22 15.23 -3.16
C PRO A 52 0.24 13.73 -2.85
N PHE A 53 1.37 13.05 -3.08
CA PHE A 53 1.48 11.62 -2.98
C PHE A 53 2.00 11.18 -1.61
N LYS A 54 1.34 10.18 -1.03
CA LYS A 54 1.81 9.51 0.17
C LYS A 54 2.06 8.03 -0.12
N GLU A 55 3.32 7.64 -0.08
CA GLU A 55 3.73 6.24 -0.20
C GLU A 55 3.47 5.49 1.10
N VAL A 56 2.95 4.28 0.97
CA VAL A 56 2.60 3.40 2.08
C VAL A 56 2.97 1.97 1.70
N PHE A 57 3.59 1.27 2.61
CA PHE A 57 4.00 -0.12 2.44
C PHE A 57 3.06 -1.05 3.20
N LEU A 58 2.58 -2.10 2.53
CA LEU A 58 1.60 -3.06 3.07
C LEU A 58 2.06 -4.49 2.80
N HIS A 59 1.84 -5.37 3.77
CA HIS A 59 1.98 -6.82 3.60
C HIS A 59 0.64 -7.43 3.19
N TYR A 60 0.68 -8.33 2.23
CA TYR A 60 -0.50 -9.02 1.68
C TYR A 60 -0.41 -10.53 1.90
N GLY A 61 -1.56 -11.22 1.95
CA GLY A 61 -1.66 -12.67 1.93
C GLY A 61 -1.35 -13.39 3.25
N MET A 62 -1.05 -12.67 4.33
CA MET A 62 -0.80 -13.25 5.66
C MET A 62 -1.98 -13.07 6.62
N SER A 63 -2.95 -12.25 6.27
CA SER A 63 -4.15 -11.97 7.03
C SER A 63 -5.30 -11.72 6.07
N LYS A 64 -6.54 -11.75 6.59
CA LYS A 64 -7.75 -11.42 5.83
C LYS A 64 -7.70 -10.03 5.18
N PHE A 65 -7.01 -9.09 5.81
CA PHE A 65 -6.84 -7.72 5.30
C PHE A 65 -5.35 -7.40 5.19
N PRO A 66 -4.95 -6.51 4.25
CA PRO A 66 -3.59 -6.03 4.18
C PRO A 66 -3.14 -5.40 5.50
N MET A 67 -1.90 -5.67 5.89
CA MET A 67 -1.32 -5.13 7.12
C MET A 67 -0.32 -4.02 6.78
N TYR A 68 -0.43 -2.88 7.44
CA TYR A 68 0.54 -1.80 7.27
C TYR A 68 1.90 -2.24 7.82
N ALA A 69 2.95 -2.17 7.00
CA ALA A 69 4.31 -2.47 7.42
C ALA A 69 4.77 -1.48 8.49
N LEU A 70 5.41 -1.96 9.55
CA LEU A 70 5.92 -1.11 10.64
C LEU A 70 7.01 -0.14 10.16
N THR A 71 7.66 -0.47 9.05
CA THR A 71 8.64 0.40 8.39
C THR A 71 8.05 1.76 7.97
N ASN A 72 6.72 1.88 7.78
CA ASN A 72 6.05 3.17 7.54
C ASN A 72 6.25 4.17 8.69
N TRP A 73 6.54 3.69 9.89
CA TRP A 73 6.82 4.51 11.10
C TRP A 73 8.30 4.48 11.49
N GLY A 74 9.17 3.92 10.65
CA GLY A 74 10.59 3.75 10.97
C GLY A 74 10.85 2.70 12.05
N GLU A 75 9.87 1.84 12.36
CA GLU A 75 9.98 0.78 13.35
C GLU A 75 10.46 -0.53 12.71
N LYS A 76 11.02 -1.40 13.55
CA LYS A 76 11.38 -2.76 13.12
C LYS A 76 10.11 -3.52 12.76
N ASP A 77 10.19 -4.26 11.65
CA ASP A 77 9.09 -5.06 11.12
C ASP A 77 9.53 -6.53 11.06
N PRO A 78 8.85 -7.44 11.79
CA PRO A 78 9.29 -8.84 11.88
C PRO A 78 9.23 -9.56 10.54
N ILE A 79 8.30 -9.19 9.66
CA ILE A 79 8.14 -9.81 8.34
C ILE A 79 9.29 -9.38 7.42
N VAL A 80 9.64 -8.08 7.44
CA VAL A 80 10.76 -7.55 6.67
C VAL A 80 12.09 -8.13 7.17
N GLU A 81 12.28 -8.27 8.47
CA GLU A 81 13.49 -8.86 9.06
C GLU A 81 13.65 -10.33 8.64
N PHE A 82 12.58 -11.10 8.70
CA PHE A 82 12.58 -12.48 8.26
C PHE A 82 12.85 -12.61 6.74
N ALA A 83 12.23 -11.76 5.93
CA ALA A 83 12.49 -11.72 4.48
C ALA A 83 13.98 -11.43 4.16
N LYS A 84 14.60 -10.48 4.88
CA LYS A 84 16.03 -10.18 4.74
C LYS A 84 16.91 -11.40 5.08
N GLN A 85 16.61 -12.13 6.13
CA GLN A 85 17.37 -13.34 6.50
C GLN A 85 17.23 -14.43 5.44
N LEU A 86 16.04 -14.67 4.93
CA LEU A 86 15.81 -15.64 3.85
C LEU A 86 16.65 -15.31 2.61
N ARG A 87 16.83 -14.03 2.27
CA ARG A 87 17.66 -13.60 1.15
C ARG A 87 19.15 -13.89 1.35
N GLN A 88 19.63 -13.92 2.60
CA GLN A 88 21.03 -14.22 2.92
C GLN A 88 21.40 -15.70 2.75
N THR A 89 20.43 -16.58 2.63
CA THR A 89 20.67 -18.04 2.59
C THR A 89 21.16 -18.56 1.23
N ASN A 90 21.25 -17.77 0.18
CA ASN A 90 21.59 -18.17 -1.20
C ASN A 90 20.75 -19.34 -1.76
N ASP A 91 19.56 -19.57 -1.19
CA ASP A 91 18.62 -20.62 -1.60
C ASP A 91 17.50 -20.00 -2.45
N LYS A 92 17.28 -20.55 -3.65
CA LYS A 92 16.25 -20.06 -4.60
C LYS A 92 14.83 -20.11 -4.01
N GLU A 93 14.49 -21.13 -3.23
CA GLU A 93 13.17 -21.23 -2.59
C GLU A 93 13.00 -20.18 -1.51
N ASN A 94 14.03 -19.96 -0.69
CA ASN A 94 14.03 -18.92 0.34
C ASN A 94 13.97 -17.52 -0.30
N TRP A 95 14.62 -17.31 -1.43
CA TRP A 95 14.54 -16.04 -2.15
C TRP A 95 13.13 -15.76 -2.68
N LYS A 96 12.46 -16.78 -3.28
CA LYS A 96 11.06 -16.68 -3.71
C LYS A 96 10.12 -16.42 -2.54
N LEU A 97 10.37 -17.05 -1.41
CA LEU A 97 9.60 -16.82 -0.19
C LEU A 97 9.80 -15.40 0.33
N ALA A 98 11.04 -14.92 0.39
CA ALA A 98 11.34 -13.55 0.78
C ALA A 98 10.61 -12.53 -0.11
N LYS A 99 10.58 -12.74 -1.44
CA LYS A 99 9.85 -11.87 -2.38
C LYS A 99 8.35 -11.81 -2.08
N LYS A 100 7.74 -12.90 -1.63
CA LYS A 100 6.33 -12.93 -1.21
C LYS A 100 6.06 -12.17 0.09
N LEU A 101 7.05 -12.11 0.97
CA LEU A 101 6.95 -11.45 2.27
C LEU A 101 7.24 -9.95 2.20
N GLU A 102 7.88 -9.48 1.14
CA GLU A 102 8.19 -8.07 0.97
C GLU A 102 6.93 -7.21 0.93
N PRO A 103 6.93 -6.08 1.65
CA PRO A 103 5.80 -5.19 1.62
C PRO A 103 5.66 -4.54 0.23
N LYS A 104 4.45 -4.47 -0.26
CA LYS A 104 4.10 -3.82 -1.53
C LYS A 104 3.84 -2.33 -1.29
N MET A 105 4.38 -1.50 -2.15
CA MET A 105 4.12 -0.07 -2.14
C MET A 105 2.72 0.21 -2.70
N ARG A 106 1.95 1.00 -1.98
CA ARG A 106 0.73 1.66 -2.45
C ARG A 106 0.88 3.16 -2.28
N VAL A 107 0.28 3.90 -3.15
CA VAL A 107 0.34 5.35 -3.12
C VAL A 107 -1.07 5.91 -2.96
N PHE A 108 -1.19 6.91 -2.11
CA PHE A 108 -2.45 7.60 -1.85
C PHE A 108 -2.31 9.05 -2.29
N ALA A 109 -3.33 9.56 -2.99
CA ALA A 109 -3.43 10.95 -3.37
C ALA A 109 -4.83 11.48 -3.10
N PRO A 110 -4.98 12.71 -2.60
CA PRO A 110 -6.27 13.36 -2.46
C PRO A 110 -6.84 13.69 -3.84
N VAL A 111 -8.07 13.26 -4.11
CA VAL A 111 -8.73 13.47 -5.40
C VAL A 111 -10.18 13.90 -5.24
N ILE A 112 -10.62 14.69 -6.19
CA ILE A 112 -12.04 14.90 -6.49
C ILE A 112 -12.40 14.03 -7.69
N VAL A 113 -13.45 13.25 -7.56
CA VAL A 113 -14.01 12.46 -8.67
C VAL A 113 -15.12 13.29 -9.33
N ARG A 114 -14.93 13.57 -10.61
CA ARG A 114 -15.89 14.39 -11.38
C ARG A 114 -17.22 13.67 -11.54
N GLY A 115 -18.30 14.37 -11.23
CA GLY A 115 -19.66 13.81 -11.16
C GLY A 115 -20.02 13.24 -9.77
N GLU A 116 -19.08 13.28 -8.81
CA GLU A 116 -19.29 12.89 -7.41
C GLU A 116 -18.71 13.95 -6.44
N GLU A 117 -18.73 15.21 -6.84
CA GLU A 117 -18.14 16.33 -6.10
C GLU A 117 -18.80 16.53 -4.72
N ASP A 118 -20.05 16.13 -4.59
CA ASP A 118 -20.82 16.12 -3.34
C ASP A 118 -20.17 15.26 -2.24
N LYS A 119 -19.40 14.24 -2.62
CA LYS A 119 -18.68 13.37 -1.70
C LYS A 119 -17.37 13.98 -1.17
N GLY A 120 -16.97 15.14 -1.70
CA GLY A 120 -15.75 15.84 -1.31
C GLY A 120 -14.47 15.12 -1.71
N VAL A 121 -13.37 15.48 -1.04
CA VAL A 121 -12.06 14.89 -1.29
C VAL A 121 -11.99 13.47 -0.74
N ARG A 122 -11.51 12.56 -1.57
CA ARG A 122 -11.24 11.17 -1.20
C ARG A 122 -9.79 10.81 -1.50
N LEU A 123 -9.28 9.81 -0.83
CA LEU A 123 -7.95 9.28 -1.06
C LEU A 123 -8.01 8.18 -2.14
N TRP A 124 -7.44 8.46 -3.30
CA TRP A 124 -7.28 7.48 -4.35
C TRP A 124 -6.06 6.60 -4.05
N GLU A 125 -6.30 5.29 -3.98
CA GLU A 125 -5.27 4.27 -3.82
C GLU A 125 -4.87 3.70 -5.18
N PHE A 126 -3.56 3.63 -5.45
CA PHE A 126 -3.02 3.07 -6.69
C PHE A 126 -1.64 2.45 -6.49
N GLY A 127 -1.20 1.64 -7.46
CA GLY A 127 0.10 0.96 -7.44
C GLY A 127 1.24 1.79 -8.05
N LYS A 128 2.43 1.19 -8.03
CA LYS A 128 3.69 1.79 -8.52
C LYS A 128 3.61 2.21 -9.99
N GLU A 129 2.95 1.42 -10.85
CA GLU A 129 2.87 1.71 -12.30
C GLU A 129 2.18 3.05 -12.58
N ILE A 130 1.04 3.30 -11.95
CA ILE A 130 0.33 4.57 -12.07
C ILE A 130 1.15 5.70 -11.44
N TYR A 131 1.81 5.43 -10.32
CA TYR A 131 2.68 6.40 -9.67
C TYR A 131 3.80 6.87 -10.61
N MET A 132 4.50 5.94 -11.24
CA MET A 132 5.55 6.28 -12.22
C MET A 132 5.02 7.09 -13.40
N GLN A 133 3.82 6.78 -13.90
CA GLN A 133 3.19 7.57 -14.96
C GLN A 133 2.87 8.99 -14.49
N LEU A 134 2.34 9.17 -13.27
CA LEU A 134 2.05 10.50 -12.70
C LEU A 134 3.32 11.32 -12.49
N LEU A 135 4.39 10.70 -12.00
CA LEU A 135 5.69 11.36 -11.86
C LEU A 135 6.28 11.74 -13.22
N GLY A 136 6.19 10.87 -14.23
CA GLY A 136 6.64 11.16 -15.58
C GLY A 136 5.87 12.33 -16.23
N ILE A 137 4.56 12.44 -15.94
CA ILE A 137 3.75 13.59 -16.39
C ILE A 137 4.15 14.87 -15.63
N ALA A 138 4.52 14.78 -14.35
CA ALA A 138 4.97 15.93 -13.56
C ALA A 138 6.35 16.44 -14.02
N ASP A 139 7.20 15.56 -14.56
CA ASP A 139 8.52 15.89 -15.10
C ASP A 139 8.45 16.52 -16.50
N ASP A 140 7.30 16.45 -17.17
CA ASP A 140 7.08 16.98 -18.51
C ASP A 140 6.64 18.46 -18.44
N GLU A 141 7.48 19.35 -18.90
CA GLU A 141 7.26 20.81 -18.88
C GLU A 141 5.99 21.24 -19.64
N ASP A 142 5.52 20.48 -20.64
CA ASP A 142 4.32 20.79 -21.42
C ASP A 142 3.03 20.66 -20.59
N TYR A 143 3.03 19.89 -19.53
CA TYR A 143 1.86 19.70 -18.67
C TYR A 143 1.83 20.63 -17.45
N GLY A 144 2.99 21.06 -16.95
CA GLY A 144 3.10 21.92 -15.78
C GLY A 144 2.54 21.27 -14.51
N ASP A 145 2.17 22.09 -13.54
CA ASP A 145 1.54 21.62 -12.30
C ASP A 145 0.08 21.24 -12.53
N TYR A 146 -0.17 19.95 -12.73
CA TYR A 146 -1.53 19.42 -12.91
C TYR A 146 -2.38 19.48 -11.63
N THR A 147 -1.79 19.77 -10.47
CA THR A 147 -2.51 19.93 -9.19
C THR A 147 -2.94 21.38 -8.95
N ASP A 148 -2.49 22.34 -9.77
CA ASP A 148 -2.82 23.77 -9.61
C ASP A 148 -4.33 23.98 -9.50
N ILE A 149 -4.74 24.84 -8.58
CA ILE A 149 -6.15 25.09 -8.27
C ILE A 149 -6.87 25.77 -9.42
N SER A 150 -6.19 26.66 -10.13
CA SER A 150 -6.77 27.52 -11.18
C SER A 150 -6.58 26.94 -12.58
N GLU A 151 -5.39 26.42 -12.85
CA GLU A 151 -4.93 25.97 -14.18
C GLU A 151 -4.43 24.54 -14.21
N GLY A 152 -4.77 23.75 -13.20
CA GLY A 152 -4.39 22.34 -13.17
C GLY A 152 -5.15 21.48 -14.20
N ARG A 153 -4.95 20.18 -14.18
CA ARG A 153 -5.50 19.27 -15.21
C ARG A 153 -6.21 18.09 -14.58
N ASP A 154 -7.31 17.70 -15.20
CA ASP A 154 -8.01 16.46 -14.84
C ASP A 154 -7.32 15.27 -15.51
N PHE A 155 -7.49 14.09 -14.92
CA PHE A 155 -7.10 12.81 -15.48
C PHE A 155 -8.33 12.01 -15.87
N THR A 156 -8.22 11.25 -16.96
CA THR A 156 -9.13 10.16 -17.27
C THR A 156 -8.49 8.88 -16.78
N LEU A 157 -9.12 8.24 -15.80
CA LEU A 157 -8.77 6.91 -15.31
C LEU A 157 -9.68 5.90 -16.04
N GLU A 158 -9.10 4.98 -16.76
CA GLU A 158 -9.81 3.90 -17.44
C GLU A 158 -9.54 2.59 -16.69
N ALA A 159 -10.60 1.97 -16.20
CA ALA A 159 -10.55 0.69 -15.52
C ALA A 159 -11.14 -0.39 -16.44
N VAL A 160 -10.39 -1.44 -16.69
CA VAL A 160 -10.80 -2.58 -17.53
C VAL A 160 -10.48 -3.89 -16.82
N ILE A 161 -11.30 -4.91 -17.01
CA ILE A 161 -11.00 -6.25 -16.54
C ILE A 161 -9.88 -6.81 -17.42
N GLY A 162 -8.82 -7.29 -16.77
CA GLY A 162 -7.66 -7.87 -17.45
C GLY A 162 -6.95 -8.89 -16.58
N ASP A 163 -5.98 -9.56 -17.16
CA ASP A 163 -5.13 -10.50 -16.43
C ASP A 163 -4.14 -9.72 -15.55
N ILE A 164 -4.15 -10.01 -14.26
CA ILE A 164 -3.19 -9.51 -13.28
C ILE A 164 -2.54 -10.73 -12.63
N GLY A 165 -1.36 -11.11 -13.13
CA GLY A 165 -0.60 -12.23 -12.57
C GLY A 165 -1.31 -13.59 -12.62
N GLY A 166 -2.11 -13.87 -13.68
CA GLY A 166 -2.85 -15.12 -13.86
C GLY A 166 -4.26 -15.12 -13.27
N ARG A 167 -4.74 -13.98 -12.78
CA ARG A 167 -6.12 -13.78 -12.27
C ARG A 167 -6.80 -12.63 -13.00
N GLN A 168 -8.12 -12.72 -13.13
CA GLN A 168 -8.90 -11.62 -13.66
C GLN A 168 -9.08 -10.54 -12.61
N GLY A 169 -8.72 -9.30 -12.94
CA GLY A 169 -8.84 -8.16 -12.05
C GLY A 169 -8.97 -6.84 -12.79
N LEU A 170 -9.25 -5.76 -12.04
CA LEU A 170 -9.42 -4.43 -12.59
C LEU A 170 -8.03 -3.78 -12.79
N LYS A 171 -7.60 -3.71 -14.06
CA LYS A 171 -6.43 -2.92 -14.47
C LYS A 171 -6.84 -1.48 -14.70
N SER A 172 -6.07 -0.56 -14.14
CA SER A 172 -6.29 0.87 -14.33
C SER A 172 -5.17 1.48 -15.16
N SER A 173 -5.54 2.37 -16.08
CA SER A 173 -4.61 3.23 -16.80
C SER A 173 -5.05 4.69 -16.68
N ILE A 174 -4.10 5.61 -16.79
CA ILE A 174 -4.37 7.04 -16.67
C ILE A 174 -4.00 7.78 -17.96
N ARG A 175 -4.73 8.86 -18.21
CA ARG A 175 -4.43 9.81 -19.28
C ARG A 175 -4.73 11.22 -18.79
N ILE A 176 -3.75 12.10 -18.87
CA ILE A 176 -3.94 13.51 -18.56
C ILE A 176 -4.77 14.21 -19.64
N LYS A 177 -5.66 15.11 -19.23
CA LYS A 177 -6.42 15.94 -20.16
C LYS A 177 -5.54 17.09 -20.65
N PRO A 178 -5.55 17.40 -21.97
CA PRO A 178 -4.73 18.47 -22.54
C PRO A 178 -5.17 19.86 -22.10
N LYS A 179 -6.46 20.05 -21.75
CA LYS A 179 -7.00 21.34 -21.32
C LYS A 179 -6.81 21.54 -19.82
N THR A 180 -6.34 22.70 -19.44
CA THR A 180 -6.38 23.17 -18.05
C THR A 180 -7.80 23.50 -17.62
N SER A 181 -8.06 23.43 -16.34
CA SER A 181 -9.35 23.80 -15.75
C SER A 181 -9.18 24.18 -14.29
N SER A 182 -10.08 25.00 -13.77
CA SER A 182 -10.16 25.24 -12.35
C SER A 182 -10.58 23.97 -11.59
N LEU A 183 -10.16 23.85 -10.35
CA LEU A 183 -10.58 22.76 -9.44
C LEU A 183 -12.11 22.78 -9.25
N SER A 184 -12.70 23.96 -9.07
CA SER A 184 -14.15 24.23 -9.07
C SER A 184 -14.39 25.66 -9.54
N ASP A 185 -15.60 25.93 -10.04
CA ASP A 185 -16.08 27.28 -10.30
C ASP A 185 -16.53 28.00 -9.01
N ASN A 186 -16.76 27.23 -7.93
CA ASN A 186 -17.18 27.74 -6.63
C ASN A 186 -15.99 27.81 -5.67
N LYS A 187 -15.61 29.01 -5.25
CA LYS A 187 -14.50 29.23 -4.31
C LYS A 187 -14.72 28.56 -2.94
N THR A 188 -15.96 28.52 -2.47
CA THR A 188 -16.30 27.89 -1.19
C THR A 188 -16.02 26.38 -1.22
N ASP A 189 -16.29 25.72 -2.36
CA ASP A 189 -15.96 24.29 -2.51
C ASP A 189 -14.45 24.06 -2.52
N ILE A 190 -13.70 24.94 -3.20
CA ILE A 190 -12.24 24.87 -3.22
C ILE A 190 -11.68 24.97 -1.80
N GLU A 191 -12.08 25.99 -1.04
CA GLU A 191 -11.64 26.18 0.35
C GLU A 191 -11.95 24.95 1.21
N LYS A 192 -13.20 24.46 1.11
CA LYS A 192 -13.64 23.25 1.81
C LYS A 192 -12.79 22.03 1.44
N TRP A 193 -12.53 21.79 0.15
CA TRP A 193 -11.75 20.64 -0.32
C TRP A 193 -10.28 20.73 0.05
N LEU A 194 -9.70 21.89 0.23
CA LEU A 194 -8.33 22.07 0.70
C LEU A 194 -8.22 21.86 2.23
N GLU A 195 -9.27 22.20 2.98
CA GLU A 195 -9.27 22.10 4.44
C GLU A 195 -9.74 20.75 4.97
N GLU A 196 -10.79 20.18 4.35
CA GLU A 196 -11.47 18.97 4.83
C GLU A 196 -10.97 17.70 4.11
N GLN A 197 -9.63 17.53 4.01
CA GLN A 197 -9.05 16.32 3.43
C GLN A 197 -8.95 15.21 4.46
N PRO A 198 -9.22 13.94 4.07
CA PRO A 198 -8.95 12.79 4.92
C PRO A 198 -7.45 12.69 5.23
N ASP A 199 -7.11 12.43 6.48
CA ASP A 199 -5.72 12.26 6.88
C ASP A 199 -5.31 10.79 6.78
N ILE A 200 -4.49 10.46 5.77
CA ILE A 200 -3.98 9.11 5.57
C ILE A 200 -3.09 8.65 6.74
N LEU A 201 -2.40 9.55 7.42
CA LEU A 201 -1.55 9.19 8.56
C LEU A 201 -2.42 8.78 9.76
N GLU A 202 -3.56 9.43 9.96
CA GLU A 202 -4.54 9.04 10.99
C GLU A 202 -5.14 7.66 10.66
N ILE A 203 -5.51 7.43 9.39
CA ILE A 203 -6.02 6.13 8.93
C ILE A 203 -5.00 5.04 9.20
N GLN A 204 -3.75 5.22 8.79
CA GLN A 204 -2.67 4.26 9.02
C GLN A 204 -2.48 3.98 10.51
N SER A 205 -2.43 5.03 11.35
CA SER A 205 -2.19 4.87 12.78
C SER A 205 -3.31 4.09 13.49
N THR A 206 -4.55 4.22 12.99
CA THR A 206 -5.71 3.47 13.51
C THR A 206 -5.60 1.98 13.24
N TYR A 207 -5.02 1.58 12.11
CA TYR A 207 -4.85 0.18 11.70
C TYR A 207 -3.45 -0.37 11.97
N LYS A 208 -2.58 0.39 12.63
CA LYS A 208 -1.25 -0.06 13.02
C LYS A 208 -1.33 -1.27 13.94
N MET A 209 -0.63 -2.32 13.58
CA MET A 209 -0.46 -3.52 14.40
C MET A 209 0.80 -3.39 15.27
N THR A 210 0.84 -4.14 16.37
CA THR A 210 2.06 -4.27 17.17
C THR A 210 3.02 -5.27 16.52
N PHE A 211 4.31 -5.17 16.85
CA PHE A 211 5.34 -6.13 16.39
C PHE A 211 4.93 -7.57 16.70
N ASP A 212 4.47 -7.86 17.93
CA ASP A 212 4.06 -9.21 18.34
C ASP A 212 2.89 -9.77 17.52
N LYS A 213 1.89 -8.94 17.22
CA LYS A 213 0.76 -9.36 16.37
C LYS A 213 1.18 -9.64 14.94
N MET A 214 2.13 -8.88 14.40
CA MET A 214 2.66 -9.15 13.07
C MET A 214 3.53 -10.40 13.05
N LYS A 215 4.31 -10.63 14.12
CA LYS A 215 5.07 -11.86 14.32
C LYS A 215 4.15 -13.08 14.36
N GLU A 216 3.05 -13.01 15.14
CA GLU A 216 2.03 -14.05 15.22
C GLU A 216 1.37 -14.33 13.86
N ALA A 217 0.99 -13.28 13.12
CA ALA A 217 0.43 -13.44 11.77
C ALA A 217 1.40 -14.14 10.80
N LEU A 218 2.69 -13.82 10.89
CA LEU A 218 3.73 -14.48 10.10
C LEU A 218 3.89 -15.95 10.52
N GLN A 219 3.89 -16.28 11.82
CA GLN A 219 3.95 -17.65 12.31
C GLN A 219 2.79 -18.49 11.80
N ASN A 220 1.58 -17.98 11.91
CA ASN A 220 0.35 -18.66 11.44
C ASN A 220 0.41 -18.90 9.93
N TRP A 221 0.91 -17.94 9.17
CA TRP A 221 1.07 -18.07 7.73
C TRP A 221 2.14 -19.10 7.32
N LEU A 222 3.22 -19.23 8.12
CA LEU A 222 4.28 -20.24 7.89
C LEU A 222 3.82 -21.65 8.27
N ASN A 223 2.94 -21.79 9.26
CA ASN A 223 2.43 -23.03 9.82
C ASN A 223 0.90 -23.11 9.74
N PRO A 224 0.31 -23.33 8.57
CA PRO A 224 -1.14 -23.29 8.37
C PRO A 224 -1.91 -24.47 9.01
N GLU A 225 -1.24 -25.40 9.73
CA GLU A 225 -1.88 -26.60 10.30
C GLU A 225 -2.75 -26.34 11.54
N SER A 226 -2.85 -25.10 12.05
CA SER A 226 -3.56 -24.79 13.30
C SER A 226 -4.92 -24.12 13.12
N GLU A 227 -5.35 -23.74 11.94
CA GLU A 227 -6.68 -23.11 11.77
C GLU A 227 -7.39 -23.57 10.49
N THR A 228 -8.68 -23.94 10.68
CA THR A 228 -9.72 -24.21 9.70
C THR A 228 -9.72 -23.24 8.53
N GLU A 229 -9.85 -23.77 7.32
CA GLU A 229 -10.01 -23.09 6.04
C GLU A 229 -10.86 -21.82 6.15
N THR A 230 -10.21 -20.68 6.11
CA THR A 230 -10.86 -19.42 5.78
C THR A 230 -10.35 -19.04 4.40
N GLU A 231 -11.22 -19.13 3.40
CA GLU A 231 -10.94 -18.64 2.05
C GLU A 231 -10.49 -17.17 2.13
N VAL A 232 -9.21 -16.96 1.89
CA VAL A 232 -8.61 -15.62 1.80
C VAL A 232 -8.84 -15.14 0.38
N GLU A 233 -9.80 -14.22 0.18
CA GLU A 233 -9.80 -13.38 -1.02
C GLU A 233 -8.53 -12.53 -0.99
N THR A 234 -7.52 -13.01 -1.70
CA THR A 234 -6.25 -12.31 -1.88
C THR A 234 -6.49 -11.18 -2.87
N GLU A 235 -6.48 -9.94 -2.40
CA GLU A 235 -6.33 -8.78 -3.29
C GLU A 235 -4.99 -8.90 -4.04
N GLU A 236 -5.04 -8.74 -5.32
CA GLU A 236 -4.17 -9.12 -6.40
C GLU A 236 -2.75 -8.56 -6.29
N GLU A 237 -1.77 -9.45 -6.48
CA GLU A 237 -0.38 -9.09 -6.70
C GLU A 237 -0.21 -8.58 -8.13
N GLU A 238 0.06 -7.29 -8.30
CA GLU A 238 0.75 -6.81 -9.50
C GLU A 238 2.14 -7.47 -9.51
N THR A 239 2.37 -8.38 -10.44
CA THR A 239 3.69 -8.97 -10.62
C THR A 239 4.60 -7.91 -11.24
N ASP A 240 5.42 -7.26 -10.41
CA ASP A 240 6.62 -6.61 -10.90
C ASP A 240 7.50 -7.69 -11.57
N ASN A 241 7.65 -7.60 -12.87
CA ASN A 241 8.66 -8.34 -13.63
C ASN A 241 10.04 -7.73 -13.29
N ASP A 242 10.52 -7.96 -12.07
CA ASP A 242 11.91 -7.70 -11.76
C ASP A 242 12.72 -8.94 -12.15
N ASP A 243 13.61 -8.74 -13.13
CA ASP A 243 14.53 -9.74 -13.64
C ASP A 243 15.25 -10.46 -12.49
N LEU A 244 15.14 -11.79 -12.49
CA LEU A 244 15.90 -12.63 -11.58
C LEU A 244 17.39 -12.47 -11.88
N PRO A 245 18.26 -12.31 -10.90
CA PRO A 245 19.70 -12.09 -11.11
C PRO A 245 20.46 -13.31 -11.68
N TRP A 246 19.79 -14.35 -12.13
CA TRP A 246 20.37 -15.51 -12.80
C TRP A 246 19.50 -15.99 -13.96
N GLU A 247 20.15 -16.17 -15.13
CA GLU A 247 19.54 -16.79 -16.32
C GLU A 247 19.28 -18.27 -16.09
N GLU A 248 18.16 -18.79 -16.63
CA GLU A 248 17.83 -20.22 -16.59
C GLU A 248 18.76 -21.02 -17.52
N GLU A 249 19.75 -21.72 -16.96
CA GLU A 249 20.34 -22.85 -17.67
C GLU A 249 19.40 -24.06 -17.66
N LYS A 250 19.02 -24.52 -18.85
CA LYS A 250 18.20 -25.71 -19.03
C LYS A 250 18.89 -26.95 -18.44
N PRO A 251 18.21 -27.78 -17.63
CA PRO A 251 18.83 -28.93 -17.01
C PRO A 251 19.08 -30.04 -18.01
N LYS A 252 20.34 -30.51 -18.11
CA LYS A 252 20.67 -31.81 -18.65
C LYS A 252 20.30 -32.89 -17.63
N VAL A 253 19.45 -33.83 -18.07
CA VAL A 253 19.05 -35.01 -17.30
C VAL A 253 20.28 -35.89 -17.01
N VAL A 254 20.64 -36.08 -15.75
CA VAL A 254 21.42 -37.24 -15.28
C VAL A 254 20.82 -37.70 -13.95
N SER A 255 20.29 -38.91 -14.00
CA SER A 255 19.79 -39.64 -12.85
C SER A 255 20.95 -40.04 -11.92
N LYS A 256 20.89 -39.68 -10.65
CA LYS A 256 21.45 -40.46 -9.52
C LYS A 256 20.92 -39.92 -8.19
N THR A 257 20.25 -40.79 -7.48
CA THR A 257 19.80 -40.59 -6.09
C THR A 257 21.01 -40.51 -5.16
N PRO A 258 21.07 -39.50 -4.31
CA PRO A 258 21.59 -39.70 -2.97
C PRO A 258 20.75 -39.00 -1.88
N ALA A 259 20.97 -39.50 -0.70
CA ALA A 259 20.41 -39.27 0.60
C ALA A 259 19.93 -37.84 0.90
N LYS A 260 18.74 -37.78 1.49
CA LYS A 260 18.04 -36.63 2.04
C LYS A 260 18.87 -35.89 3.08
N PRO A 261 19.28 -34.62 2.86
CA PRO A 261 19.65 -33.77 3.99
C PRO A 261 18.34 -33.30 4.65
N THR A 262 18.26 -33.40 5.95
CA THR A 262 17.20 -32.83 6.78
C THR A 262 17.17 -31.32 6.53
N LYS A 263 16.22 -30.85 5.72
CA LYS A 263 15.93 -29.43 5.53
C LYS A 263 15.30 -28.95 6.84
N SER A 264 15.95 -28.02 7.56
CA SER A 264 15.32 -27.31 8.66
C SER A 264 14.01 -26.72 8.15
N SER A 265 12.92 -26.89 8.91
CA SER A 265 11.61 -26.39 8.52
C SER A 265 11.64 -24.85 8.42
N LYS A 266 10.72 -24.26 7.69
CA LYS A 266 10.61 -22.79 7.61
C LYS A 266 10.35 -22.19 9.00
N ALA A 267 9.64 -22.94 9.85
CA ALA A 267 9.39 -22.62 11.25
C ALA A 267 10.68 -22.58 12.08
N ASP A 268 11.58 -23.56 11.93
CA ASP A 268 12.85 -23.59 12.67
C ASP A 268 13.72 -22.34 12.39
N LYS A 269 13.68 -21.84 11.15
CA LYS A 269 14.41 -20.61 10.77
C LYS A 269 13.77 -19.34 11.35
N PHE A 270 12.45 -19.35 11.48
CA PHE A 270 11.73 -18.27 12.12
C PHE A 270 12.01 -18.23 13.62
N ASP A 271 11.95 -19.39 14.29
CA ASP A 271 12.16 -19.48 15.73
C ASP A 271 13.61 -19.05 16.08
N ALA A 272 14.62 -19.49 15.29
CA ALA A 272 16.00 -19.08 15.46
C ALA A 272 16.23 -17.55 15.35
N LEU A 273 15.38 -16.83 14.65
CA LEU A 273 15.48 -15.37 14.53
C LEU A 273 15.00 -14.62 15.78
N PHE A 274 14.05 -15.18 16.51
CA PHE A 274 13.34 -14.49 17.58
C PHE A 274 13.57 -15.13 18.97
N GLU A 275 14.46 -16.15 19.07
CA GLU A 275 14.90 -16.75 20.32
C GLU A 275 16.17 -16.11 20.92
N GLU A 276 16.82 -15.17 20.21
CA GLU A 276 18.07 -14.49 20.63
C GLU A 276 17.86 -13.16 21.36
N ASP A 277 16.69 -12.86 21.93
CA ASP A 277 16.47 -11.65 22.76
C ASP A 277 16.09 -11.98 24.19
#